data_f5419b169d08973205967e78a3c72a59
#
_entry.id   f5419b169d08973205967e78a3c72a59
#
_cell.length_a   1.000
_cell.length_b   1.000
_cell.length_c   1.000
_cell.angle_alpha   90.00
_cell.angle_beta   90.00
_cell.angle_gamma   90.00
#
_symmetry.space_group_name_H-M   'P 1'
#
loop_
_entity.id
_entity.type
_entity.pdbx_description
1 polymer ?
#
loop_
_entity_poly.entity_id
_entity_poly.type
_entity_poly.pdbx_seq_one_letter_code
_entity_poly.pdbx_strand_id
1 'polypeptide(L)'
;MIEQKFLAAFNQLLAQRDFIADDMQAIIQQLTNTAELDAEKESLQAEMGIVSELIRQVVSQNASVALDQAEYNRKYDSLTERFHKAADRVKEIDAECARRKGQRREIETFRDVVLANDQPVTVFSTELWNATIDRMTVNLDGSVKVAFRNGMEMTV
;
A
#
# COMPACT_ATOMS: atom_id res chain seq x y z
N MET A 1 20.71 13.48 24.74
CA MET A 1 20.41 12.12 25.29
C MET A 1 19.65 11.24 24.28
N ILE A 2 18.44 11.62 23.85
CA ILE A 2 17.70 10.80 22.83
C ILE A 2 18.37 10.85 21.45
N GLU A 3 18.95 12.01 21.09
CA GLU A 3 19.71 12.21 19.85
C GLU A 3 20.95 11.29 19.79
N GLN A 4 21.64 11.10 20.92
CA GLN A 4 22.79 10.18 20.98
C GLN A 4 22.36 8.71 20.81
N LYS A 5 21.21 8.33 21.36
CA LYS A 5 20.63 7.00 21.16
C LYS A 5 20.22 6.79 19.71
N PHE A 6 19.65 7.82 19.08
CA PHE A 6 19.37 7.78 17.65
C PHE A 6 20.63 7.60 16.82
N LEU A 7 21.67 8.41 17.05
CA LEU A 7 22.93 8.28 16.32
C LEU A 7 23.56 6.90 16.50
N ALA A 8 23.53 6.35 17.72
CA ALA A 8 24.03 5.01 17.97
C ALA A 8 23.25 3.94 17.17
N ALA A 9 21.91 3.99 17.18
CA ALA A 9 21.08 3.07 16.44
C ALA A 9 21.28 3.22 14.92
N PHE A 10 21.31 4.45 14.41
CA PHE A 10 21.47 4.70 12.99
C PHE A 10 22.88 4.25 12.49
N ASN A 11 23.93 4.52 13.24
CA ASN A 11 25.27 4.06 12.89
C ASN A 11 25.42 2.53 12.96
N GLN A 12 24.71 1.87 13.86
CA GLN A 12 24.65 0.40 13.89
C GLN A 12 23.92 -0.15 12.65
N LEU A 13 22.87 0.55 12.19
CA LEU A 13 22.18 0.23 10.95
C LEU A 13 23.10 0.43 9.73
N LEU A 14 23.84 1.54 9.67
CA LEU A 14 24.79 1.83 8.60
C LEU A 14 25.90 0.75 8.47
N ALA A 15 26.30 0.13 9.57
CA ALA A 15 27.28 -0.96 9.54
C ALA A 15 26.80 -2.19 8.73
N GLN A 16 25.51 -2.31 8.49
CA GLN A 16 24.88 -3.39 7.71
C GLN A 16 24.19 -2.89 6.43
N ARG A 17 24.54 -1.69 5.97
CA ARG A 17 23.81 -0.95 4.92
C ARG A 17 23.63 -1.73 3.62
N ASP A 18 24.65 -2.44 3.16
CA ASP A 18 24.58 -3.15 1.87
C ASP A 18 23.57 -4.30 1.92
N PHE A 19 23.60 -5.09 3.02
CA PHE A 19 22.62 -6.14 3.25
C PHE A 19 21.19 -5.59 3.36
N ILE A 20 21.03 -4.48 4.11
CA ILE A 20 19.74 -3.83 4.30
C ILE A 20 19.22 -3.25 2.97
N ALA A 21 20.10 -2.69 2.14
CA ALA A 21 19.73 -2.15 0.84
C ALA A 21 19.24 -3.23 -0.12
N ASP A 22 19.89 -4.41 -0.13
CA ASP A 22 19.48 -5.56 -0.94
C ASP A 22 18.13 -6.12 -0.49
N ASP A 23 17.91 -6.25 0.82
CA ASP A 23 16.64 -6.69 1.39
C ASP A 23 15.49 -5.73 1.06
N MET A 24 15.73 -4.41 1.21
CA MET A 24 14.76 -3.39 0.81
C MET A 24 14.45 -3.43 -0.69
N GLN A 25 15.43 -3.69 -1.54
CA GLN A 25 15.21 -3.81 -2.98
C GLN A 25 14.27 -4.97 -3.31
N ALA A 26 14.40 -6.11 -2.63
CA ALA A 26 13.47 -7.24 -2.77
C ALA A 26 12.04 -6.87 -2.35
N ILE A 27 11.88 -6.15 -1.24
CA ILE A 27 10.57 -5.67 -0.77
C ILE A 27 9.97 -4.68 -1.78
N ILE A 28 10.75 -3.75 -2.30
CA ILE A 28 10.31 -2.79 -3.33
C ILE A 28 9.77 -3.53 -4.56
N GLN A 29 10.46 -4.58 -5.01
CA GLN A 29 10.01 -5.38 -6.14
C GLN A 29 8.67 -6.07 -5.87
N GLN A 30 8.47 -6.64 -4.67
CA GLN A 30 7.19 -7.23 -4.28
C GLN A 30 6.06 -6.20 -4.24
N LEU A 31 6.30 -5.01 -3.71
CA LEU A 31 5.31 -3.92 -3.65
C LEU A 31 5.00 -3.34 -5.04
N THR A 32 5.92 -3.47 -6.00
CA THR A 32 5.71 -3.02 -7.39
C THR A 32 4.92 -4.04 -8.20
N ASN A 33 4.91 -5.31 -7.81
CA ASN A 33 4.21 -6.36 -8.54
C ASN A 33 2.70 -6.27 -8.26
N THR A 34 1.99 -5.58 -9.14
CA THR A 34 0.52 -5.43 -9.13
C THR A 34 -0.16 -6.17 -10.27
N ALA A 35 0.57 -6.99 -11.04
CA ALA A 35 0.08 -7.59 -12.28
C ALA A 35 -1.22 -8.40 -12.11
N GLU A 36 -1.35 -9.17 -11.02
CA GLU A 36 -2.57 -9.92 -10.73
C GLU A 36 -3.75 -8.99 -10.39
N LEU A 37 -3.51 -7.94 -9.61
CA LEU A 37 -4.53 -6.94 -9.27
C LEU A 37 -4.97 -6.16 -10.50
N ASP A 38 -4.03 -5.79 -11.37
CA ASP A 38 -4.33 -5.07 -12.60
C ASP A 38 -5.15 -5.93 -13.58
N ALA A 39 -4.82 -7.23 -13.71
CA ALA A 39 -5.58 -8.19 -14.51
C ALA A 39 -6.99 -8.43 -13.94
N GLU A 40 -7.13 -8.58 -12.62
CA GLU A 40 -8.42 -8.68 -11.95
C GLU A 40 -9.27 -7.42 -12.21
N LYS A 41 -8.68 -6.24 -12.06
CA LYS A 41 -9.36 -4.96 -12.31
C LYS A 41 -9.85 -4.85 -13.75
N GLU A 42 -9.03 -5.21 -14.72
CA GLU A 42 -9.41 -5.19 -16.15
C GLU A 42 -10.59 -6.13 -16.41
N SER A 43 -10.57 -7.34 -15.86
CA SER A 43 -11.68 -8.30 -15.96
C SER A 43 -12.98 -7.76 -15.34
N LEU A 44 -12.91 -7.15 -14.16
CA LEU A 44 -14.06 -6.55 -13.48
C LEU A 44 -14.63 -5.35 -14.26
N GLN A 45 -13.79 -4.53 -14.85
CA GLN A 45 -14.22 -3.39 -15.69
C GLN A 45 -14.92 -3.88 -16.97
N ALA A 46 -14.42 -4.96 -17.58
CA ALA A 46 -15.09 -5.59 -18.71
C ALA A 46 -16.47 -6.15 -18.31
N GLU A 47 -16.56 -6.83 -17.15
CA GLU A 47 -17.84 -7.31 -16.61
C GLU A 47 -18.83 -6.16 -16.36
N MET A 48 -18.36 -5.07 -15.74
CA MET A 48 -19.20 -3.87 -15.52
C MET A 48 -19.76 -3.32 -16.82
N GLY A 49 -18.98 -3.31 -17.91
CA GLY A 49 -19.42 -2.91 -19.23
C GLY A 49 -20.54 -3.79 -19.76
N ILE A 50 -20.37 -5.12 -19.68
CA ILE A 50 -21.38 -6.10 -20.09
C ILE A 50 -22.67 -5.95 -19.26
N VAL A 51 -22.55 -5.89 -17.94
CA VAL A 51 -23.69 -5.75 -17.04
C VAL A 51 -24.45 -4.44 -17.28
N SER A 52 -23.73 -3.34 -17.51
CA SER A 52 -24.34 -2.04 -17.85
C SER A 52 -25.18 -2.12 -19.13
N GLU A 53 -24.70 -2.83 -20.14
CA GLU A 53 -25.46 -3.04 -21.38
C GLU A 53 -26.69 -3.92 -21.15
N LEU A 54 -26.56 -4.98 -20.36
CA LEU A 54 -27.71 -5.84 -19.98
C LEU A 54 -28.78 -5.04 -19.21
N ILE A 55 -28.39 -4.14 -18.31
CA ILE A 55 -29.32 -3.27 -17.60
C ILE A 55 -30.10 -2.38 -18.60
N ARG A 56 -29.40 -1.76 -19.57
CA ARG A 56 -30.05 -0.97 -20.60
C ARG A 56 -31.06 -1.77 -21.41
N GLN A 57 -30.72 -3.00 -21.78
CA GLN A 57 -31.61 -3.89 -22.52
C GLN A 57 -32.86 -4.23 -21.71
N VAL A 58 -32.72 -4.56 -20.44
CA VAL A 58 -33.82 -4.88 -19.52
C VAL A 58 -34.75 -3.67 -19.36
N VAL A 59 -34.18 -2.47 -19.17
CA VAL A 59 -34.95 -1.22 -19.08
C VAL A 59 -35.69 -0.90 -20.38
N SER A 60 -35.01 -1.06 -21.53
CA SER A 60 -35.62 -0.83 -22.86
C SER A 60 -36.77 -1.80 -23.16
N GLN A 61 -36.59 -3.07 -22.83
CA GLN A 61 -37.62 -4.09 -22.98
C GLN A 61 -38.86 -3.77 -22.13
N ASN A 62 -38.67 -3.39 -20.86
CA ASN A 62 -39.77 -3.02 -19.97
C ASN A 62 -40.54 -1.75 -20.47
N ALA A 63 -39.86 -0.85 -21.15
CA ALA A 63 -40.48 0.35 -21.73
C ALA A 63 -41.32 0.05 -22.99
N SER A 64 -41.01 -1.02 -23.73
CA SER A 64 -41.62 -1.33 -25.03
C SER A 64 -42.68 -2.43 -24.97
N VAL A 65 -42.62 -3.33 -23.97
CA VAL A 65 -43.53 -4.46 -23.79
C VAL A 65 -43.97 -4.52 -22.33
N ALA A 66 -45.29 -4.78 -22.11
CA ALA A 66 -45.79 -5.00 -20.73
C ALA A 66 -45.23 -6.29 -20.16
N LEU A 67 -44.10 -6.19 -19.40
CA LEU A 67 -43.48 -7.29 -18.71
C LEU A 67 -44.12 -7.51 -17.32
N ASP A 68 -44.01 -8.76 -16.81
CA ASP A 68 -44.24 -9.00 -15.40
C ASP A 68 -43.25 -8.19 -14.55
N GLN A 69 -43.81 -7.25 -13.77
CA GLN A 69 -42.99 -6.33 -12.96
C GLN A 69 -42.14 -7.06 -11.91
N ALA A 70 -42.60 -8.18 -11.40
CA ALA A 70 -41.83 -8.97 -10.44
C ALA A 70 -40.61 -9.63 -11.11
N GLU A 71 -40.74 -10.07 -12.36
CA GLU A 71 -39.63 -10.63 -13.13
C GLU A 71 -38.64 -9.52 -13.53
N TYR A 72 -39.15 -8.39 -14.00
CA TYR A 72 -38.35 -7.22 -14.32
C TYR A 72 -37.49 -6.77 -13.13
N ASN A 73 -38.13 -6.55 -11.96
CA ASN A 73 -37.44 -6.11 -10.76
C ASN A 73 -36.34 -7.11 -10.35
N ARG A 74 -36.63 -8.40 -10.36
CA ARG A 74 -35.60 -9.43 -10.03
C ARG A 74 -34.40 -9.38 -10.96
N LYS A 75 -34.61 -9.24 -12.28
CA LYS A 75 -33.52 -9.14 -13.25
C LYS A 75 -32.72 -7.86 -13.04
N TYR A 76 -33.40 -6.73 -12.90
CA TYR A 76 -32.79 -5.43 -12.68
C TYR A 76 -31.95 -5.40 -11.39
N ASP A 77 -32.50 -5.87 -10.29
CA ASP A 77 -31.81 -5.92 -8.99
C ASP A 77 -30.60 -6.83 -9.02
N SER A 78 -30.73 -8.01 -9.63
CA SER A 78 -29.60 -8.95 -9.79
C SER A 78 -28.45 -8.36 -10.61
N LEU A 79 -28.76 -7.68 -11.73
CA LEU A 79 -27.74 -7.05 -12.56
C LEU A 79 -27.10 -5.86 -11.83
N THR A 80 -27.90 -5.05 -11.13
CA THR A 80 -27.42 -3.91 -10.34
C THR A 80 -26.51 -4.38 -9.21
N GLU A 81 -26.85 -5.46 -8.53
CA GLU A 81 -26.02 -6.05 -7.49
C GLU A 81 -24.65 -6.53 -8.05
N ARG A 82 -24.67 -7.21 -9.21
CA ARG A 82 -23.44 -7.63 -9.90
C ARG A 82 -22.55 -6.44 -10.23
N PHE A 83 -23.14 -5.37 -10.77
CA PHE A 83 -22.42 -4.14 -11.08
C PHE A 83 -21.77 -3.54 -9.85
N HIS A 84 -22.52 -3.41 -8.76
CA HIS A 84 -22.01 -2.84 -7.51
C HIS A 84 -20.89 -3.69 -6.90
N LYS A 85 -21.03 -5.01 -6.88
CA LYS A 85 -19.97 -5.91 -6.39
C LYS A 85 -18.66 -5.73 -7.18
N ALA A 86 -18.76 -5.67 -8.50
CA ALA A 86 -17.59 -5.43 -9.35
C ALA A 86 -16.98 -4.05 -9.11
N ALA A 87 -17.82 -3.01 -9.01
CA ALA A 87 -17.37 -1.64 -8.76
C ALA A 87 -16.69 -1.49 -7.37
N ASP A 88 -17.23 -2.12 -6.34
CA ASP A 88 -16.65 -2.09 -5.00
C ASP A 88 -15.30 -2.81 -4.97
N ARG A 89 -15.21 -3.96 -5.66
CA ARG A 89 -13.94 -4.67 -5.77
C ARG A 89 -12.88 -3.87 -6.53
N VAL A 90 -13.24 -3.14 -7.58
CA VAL A 90 -12.32 -2.22 -8.27
C VAL A 90 -11.79 -1.15 -7.33
N LYS A 91 -12.66 -0.56 -6.48
CA LYS A 91 -12.22 0.42 -5.47
C LYS A 91 -11.23 -0.17 -4.44
N GLU A 92 -11.49 -1.42 -4.00
CA GLU A 92 -10.57 -2.12 -3.10
C GLU A 92 -9.19 -2.35 -3.75
N ILE A 93 -9.16 -2.76 -5.01
CA ILE A 93 -7.92 -2.93 -5.77
C ILE A 93 -7.18 -1.60 -5.90
N ASP A 94 -7.86 -0.52 -6.24
CA ASP A 94 -7.26 0.81 -6.35
C ASP A 94 -6.68 1.28 -5.01
N ALA A 95 -7.39 1.05 -3.90
CA ALA A 95 -6.92 1.37 -2.55
C ALA A 95 -5.66 0.55 -2.19
N GLU A 96 -5.65 -0.75 -2.51
CA GLU A 96 -4.49 -1.62 -2.26
C GLU A 96 -3.29 -1.21 -3.10
N CYS A 97 -3.47 -0.90 -4.39
CA CYS A 97 -2.39 -0.39 -5.24
C CYS A 97 -1.83 0.95 -4.73
N ALA A 98 -2.70 1.85 -4.27
CA ALA A 98 -2.27 3.13 -3.68
C ALA A 98 -1.49 2.91 -2.38
N ARG A 99 -1.93 1.98 -1.52
CA ARG A 99 -1.25 1.60 -0.28
C ARG A 99 0.15 1.05 -0.58
N ARG A 100 0.29 0.11 -1.51
CA ARG A 100 1.58 -0.45 -1.94
C ARG A 100 2.53 0.62 -2.47
N LYS A 101 2.00 1.53 -3.28
CA LYS A 101 2.77 2.66 -3.82
C LYS A 101 3.28 3.60 -2.72
N GLY A 102 2.47 3.87 -1.69
CA GLY A 102 2.87 4.64 -0.52
C GLY A 102 3.99 3.97 0.26
N GLN A 103 3.83 2.68 0.60
CA GLN A 103 4.86 1.89 1.30
C GLN A 103 6.17 1.81 0.51
N ARG A 104 6.08 1.59 -0.80
CA ARG A 104 7.25 1.59 -1.68
C ARG A 104 8.04 2.90 -1.57
N ARG A 105 7.37 4.05 -1.63
CA ARG A 105 8.03 5.37 -1.52
C ARG A 105 8.74 5.55 -0.19
N GLU A 106 8.13 5.12 0.90
CA GLU A 106 8.75 5.20 2.23
C GLU A 106 10.02 4.35 2.31
N ILE A 107 9.99 3.12 1.78
CA ILE A 107 11.15 2.22 1.76
C ILE A 107 12.24 2.74 0.81
N GLU A 108 11.87 3.26 -0.36
CA GLU A 108 12.81 3.88 -1.30
C GLU A 108 13.52 5.08 -0.65
N THR A 109 12.77 5.96 0.00
CA THR A 109 13.34 7.12 0.71
C THR A 109 14.30 6.68 1.81
N PHE A 110 13.92 5.70 2.61
CA PHE A 110 14.76 5.17 3.67
C PHE A 110 16.04 4.54 3.11
N ARG A 111 15.93 3.68 2.09
CA ARG A 111 17.07 3.06 1.40
C ARG A 111 18.04 4.11 0.87
N ASP A 112 17.52 5.12 0.20
CA ASP A 112 18.34 6.18 -0.41
C ASP A 112 19.11 6.98 0.64
N VAL A 113 18.48 7.25 1.80
CA VAL A 113 19.14 7.88 2.96
C VAL A 113 20.24 6.98 3.53
N VAL A 114 19.99 5.68 3.67
CA VAL A 114 21.00 4.72 4.16
C VAL A 114 22.19 4.65 3.20
N LEU A 115 21.93 4.56 1.89
CA LEU A 115 22.98 4.46 0.87
C LEU A 115 23.77 5.77 0.68
N ALA A 116 23.17 6.91 0.94
CA ALA A 116 23.84 8.22 0.85
C ALA A 116 24.87 8.45 1.98
N ASN A 117 24.78 7.69 3.08
CA ASN A 117 25.68 7.80 4.22
C ASN A 117 26.70 6.65 4.23
N ASP A 118 27.89 6.90 3.74
CA ASP A 118 29.01 5.92 3.70
C ASP A 118 29.90 5.95 4.94
N GLN A 119 29.76 6.98 5.80
CA GLN A 119 30.48 7.17 7.03
C GLN A 119 29.53 7.28 8.23
N PRO A 120 29.98 6.95 9.44
CA PRO A 120 29.19 7.15 10.64
C PRO A 120 28.76 8.61 10.81
N VAL A 121 27.48 8.81 11.11
CA VAL A 121 26.91 10.13 11.36
C VAL A 121 27.20 10.55 12.81
N THR A 122 27.80 11.72 12.98
CA THR A 122 28.22 12.23 14.29
C THR A 122 27.37 13.40 14.79
N VAL A 123 26.57 14.01 13.88
CA VAL A 123 25.73 15.17 14.19
C VAL A 123 24.28 14.81 13.95
N PHE A 124 23.42 15.09 14.92
CA PHE A 124 21.97 14.90 14.78
C PHE A 124 21.41 15.83 13.71
N SER A 125 20.53 15.32 12.88
CA SER A 125 19.75 16.06 11.89
C SER A 125 18.28 15.66 11.99
N THR A 126 17.42 16.68 12.05
CA THR A 126 15.97 16.48 12.07
C THR A 126 15.48 15.83 10.77
N GLU A 127 16.10 16.16 9.64
CA GLU A 127 15.79 15.59 8.34
C GLU A 127 16.09 14.10 8.32
N LEU A 128 17.26 13.71 8.84
CA LEU A 128 17.67 12.32 8.94
C LEU A 128 16.72 11.51 9.88
N TRP A 129 16.37 12.11 11.01
CA TRP A 129 15.40 11.54 11.94
C TRP A 129 14.05 11.30 11.25
N ASN A 130 13.48 12.30 10.62
CA ASN A 130 12.18 12.23 9.96
C ASN A 130 12.16 11.24 8.79
N ALA A 131 13.28 11.10 8.11
CA ALA A 131 13.40 10.17 6.98
C ALA A 131 13.52 8.70 7.42
N THR A 132 14.02 8.42 8.63
CA THR A 132 14.43 7.08 9.02
C THR A 132 13.66 6.50 10.20
N ILE A 133 13.18 7.33 11.13
CA ILE A 133 12.54 6.88 12.37
C ILE A 133 11.02 6.87 12.21
N ASP A 134 10.42 5.74 12.57
CA ASP A 134 8.98 5.63 12.82
C ASP A 134 8.68 5.99 14.27
N ARG A 135 9.35 5.32 15.21
CA ARG A 135 9.10 5.48 16.65
C ARG A 135 10.33 5.15 17.49
N MET A 136 10.52 5.88 18.58
CA MET A 136 11.43 5.50 19.67
C MET A 136 10.67 5.35 20.97
N THR A 137 10.94 4.26 21.70
CA THR A 137 10.33 3.95 22.99
C THR A 137 11.39 3.80 24.05
N VAL A 138 11.31 4.58 25.11
CA VAL A 138 12.22 4.49 26.27
C VAL A 138 11.65 3.46 27.22
N ASN A 139 12.43 2.44 27.54
CA ASN A 139 12.09 1.39 28.50
C ASN A 139 12.41 1.82 29.94
N LEU A 140 11.82 1.13 30.92
CA LEU A 140 12.04 1.41 32.35
C LEU A 140 13.49 1.20 32.80
N ASP A 141 14.25 0.36 32.12
CA ASP A 141 15.68 0.09 32.38
C ASP A 141 16.61 1.13 31.74
N GLY A 142 16.06 2.14 31.05
CA GLY A 142 16.78 3.19 30.38
C GLY A 142 17.28 2.83 28.98
N SER A 143 17.05 1.60 28.50
CA SER A 143 17.27 1.24 27.10
C SER A 143 16.23 1.92 26.20
N VAL A 144 16.59 2.11 24.92
CA VAL A 144 15.70 2.72 23.95
C VAL A 144 15.48 1.77 22.78
N LYS A 145 14.23 1.37 22.58
CA LYS A 145 13.82 0.62 21.40
C LYS A 145 13.55 1.60 20.25
N VAL A 146 14.25 1.42 19.16
CA VAL A 146 14.15 2.23 17.94
C VAL A 146 13.47 1.40 16.86
N ALA A 147 12.35 1.88 16.36
CA ALA A 147 11.66 1.33 15.19
C ALA A 147 11.92 2.26 14.00
N PHE A 148 12.48 1.70 12.94
CA PHE A 148 12.75 2.40 11.69
C PHE A 148 11.58 2.27 10.70
N ARG A 149 11.47 3.21 9.76
CA ARG A 149 10.40 3.24 8.75
C ARG A 149 10.38 2.03 7.80
N ASN A 150 11.49 1.29 7.69
CA ASN A 150 11.55 0.04 6.95
C ASN A 150 11.04 -1.18 7.73
N GLY A 151 10.57 -0.99 8.98
CA GLY A 151 10.09 -2.04 9.87
C GLY A 151 11.15 -2.71 10.72
N MET A 152 12.44 -2.36 10.57
CA MET A 152 13.50 -2.87 11.46
C MET A 152 13.38 -2.26 12.85
N GLU A 153 13.68 -3.07 13.86
CA GLU A 153 13.71 -2.63 15.25
C GLU A 153 15.07 -3.01 15.88
N MET A 154 15.60 -2.10 16.68
CA MET A 154 16.80 -2.38 17.49
C MET A 154 16.72 -1.68 18.85
N THR A 155 17.50 -2.15 19.80
CA THR A 155 17.59 -1.59 21.16
C THR A 155 18.98 -1.05 21.41
N VAL A 156 19.09 0.18 21.91
CA VAL A 156 20.33 0.90 22.21
C VAL A 156 20.33 1.49 23.62
#